data_86332e14062b096a0e296cd35f86491a
#
_entry.id   86332e14062b096a0e296cd35f86491a
#
_cell.length_a   1.000
_cell.length_b   1.000
_cell.length_c   1.000
_cell.angle_alpha   90.00
_cell.angle_beta   90.00
_cell.angle_gamma   90.00
#
_symmetry.space_group_name_H-M   'P 1'
#
loop_
_entity.id
_entity.type
_entity.pdbx_description
1 polymer ?
#
loop_
_entity_poly.entity_id
_entity_poly.type
_entity_poly.pdbx_seq_one_letter_code
_entity_poly.pdbx_strand_id
1 'polypeptide(L)'
;MKRVRLDDELISQGICADRADALRTLMAGLVSSGGERLTSPGLRVTPGLPLHVKGRIPYVGRGGLKLEGALDAFCIDPTGLVCLDVGCSTGGFTDCLLKRGAATVVSVDVGRAQFDWSLRQDDRVTLHERTNVTQLPELGYAGAIDLAVCDVSFTSIANIIDAVLACLKPSGSFCTLVKPQFEAPAALVGEGGIVTDLAVRRDTLVAAIELFAAKGLFPLDVCVSPIHGAKGNVEFFLYGTRFVPGERADDELQSQVSALSEKAATL
;
A
#
# COMPACT_ATOMS: atom_id res chain seq x y z
N MET A 1 3.11 -1.66 33.70
CA MET A 1 4.20 -1.41 32.74
C MET A 1 5.03 -0.22 33.19
N LYS A 2 6.36 -0.28 33.04
CA LYS A 2 7.25 0.81 33.40
C LYS A 2 7.13 1.91 32.33
N ARG A 3 6.74 3.14 32.72
CA ARG A 3 6.63 4.25 31.77
C ARG A 3 8.01 4.69 31.29
N VAL A 4 8.10 5.04 30.01
CA VAL A 4 9.31 5.56 29.35
C VAL A 4 9.20 7.07 29.10
N ARG A 5 10.31 7.71 28.81
CA ARG A 5 10.30 9.15 28.45
C ARG A 5 9.74 9.31 27.03
N LEU A 6 9.05 10.40 26.78
CA LEU A 6 8.47 10.69 25.46
C LEU A 6 9.54 10.86 24.37
N ASP A 7 10.67 11.48 24.69
CA ASP A 7 11.78 11.59 23.74
C ASP A 7 12.42 10.23 23.41
N ASP A 8 12.53 9.32 24.40
CA ASP A 8 13.01 7.96 24.16
C ASP A 8 11.98 7.15 23.37
N GLU A 9 10.69 7.35 23.59
CA GLU A 9 9.61 6.67 22.86
C GLU A 9 9.56 7.08 21.39
N LEU A 10 9.77 8.38 21.08
CA LEU A 10 9.88 8.87 19.69
C LEU A 10 11.03 8.21 18.93
N ILE A 11 12.14 7.94 19.60
CA ILE A 11 13.29 7.25 19.01
C ILE A 11 12.99 5.76 18.86
N SER A 12 12.43 5.12 19.88
CA SER A 12 12.14 3.69 19.86
C SER A 12 11.11 3.29 18.79
N GLN A 13 10.18 4.19 18.46
CA GLN A 13 9.23 4.03 17.37
C GLN A 13 9.81 4.42 15.99
N GLY A 14 11.08 4.82 15.90
CA GLY A 14 11.71 5.26 14.66
C GLY A 14 11.17 6.60 14.13
N ILE A 15 10.36 7.32 14.89
CA ILE A 15 9.79 8.61 14.50
C ILE A 15 10.86 9.70 14.49
N CYS A 16 11.82 9.66 15.40
CA CYS A 16 12.97 10.55 15.46
C CYS A 16 14.26 9.74 15.37
N ALA A 17 15.23 10.27 14.62
CA ALA A 17 16.50 9.60 14.39
C ALA A 17 17.37 9.54 15.66
N ASP A 18 17.33 10.58 16.44
CA ASP A 18 18.11 10.73 17.68
C ASP A 18 17.43 11.65 18.68
N ARG A 19 18.07 11.80 19.86
CA ARG A 19 17.55 12.64 20.94
C ARG A 19 17.48 14.13 20.57
N ALA A 20 18.42 14.62 19.77
CA ALA A 20 18.43 16.02 19.35
C ALA A 20 17.24 16.30 18.40
N ASP A 21 16.95 15.37 17.53
CA ASP A 21 15.80 15.42 16.63
C ASP A 21 14.47 15.35 17.42
N ALA A 22 14.36 14.44 18.38
CA ALA A 22 13.20 14.33 19.26
C ALA A 22 12.95 15.63 20.04
N LEU A 23 14.01 16.23 20.59
CA LEU A 23 13.91 17.50 21.31
C LEU A 23 13.44 18.64 20.40
N ARG A 24 14.03 18.79 19.21
CA ARG A 24 13.60 19.82 18.24
C ARG A 24 12.12 19.66 17.87
N THR A 25 11.69 18.44 17.62
CA THR A 25 10.32 18.10 17.20
C THR A 25 9.32 18.41 18.32
N LEU A 26 9.65 18.06 19.56
CA LEU A 26 8.81 18.34 20.75
C LEU A 26 8.75 19.84 21.05
N MET A 27 9.89 20.54 21.02
CA MET A 27 9.96 21.99 21.27
C MET A 27 9.21 22.79 20.19
N ALA A 28 9.21 22.31 18.95
CA ALA A 28 8.40 22.90 17.87
C ALA A 28 6.89 22.62 18.05
N GLY A 29 6.51 21.80 19.04
CA GLY A 29 5.13 21.45 19.34
C GLY A 29 4.45 20.66 18.24
N LEU A 30 5.21 19.83 17.51
CA LEU A 30 4.72 19.05 16.39
C LEU A 30 4.19 17.67 16.81
N VAL A 31 4.47 17.22 18.04
CA VAL A 31 4.09 15.89 18.55
C VAL A 31 2.70 15.92 19.16
N SER A 32 1.89 14.93 18.85
CA SER A 32 0.56 14.72 19.44
C SER A 32 0.27 13.23 19.65
N SER A 33 -0.69 12.95 20.55
CA SER A 33 -1.27 11.62 20.76
C SER A 33 -2.75 11.78 21.09
N GLY A 34 -3.62 11.01 20.45
CA GLY A 34 -5.07 11.12 20.67
C GLY A 34 -5.65 12.51 20.46
N GLY A 35 -5.03 13.33 19.61
CA GLY A 35 -5.42 14.74 19.38
C GLY A 35 -4.80 15.73 20.36
N GLU A 36 -4.20 15.29 21.46
CA GLU A 36 -3.52 16.16 22.42
C GLU A 36 -2.07 16.44 22.02
N ARG A 37 -1.66 17.71 22.12
CA ARG A 37 -0.29 18.14 21.85
C ARG A 37 0.63 17.78 23.01
N LEU A 38 1.75 17.15 22.69
CA LEU A 38 2.78 16.77 23.66
C LEU A 38 4.05 17.59 23.41
N THR A 39 4.50 18.36 24.40
CA THR A 39 5.64 19.28 24.24
C THR A 39 6.78 19.02 25.22
N SER A 40 6.57 18.18 26.23
CA SER A 40 7.57 17.93 27.28
C SER A 40 8.38 16.65 26.96
N PRO A 41 9.69 16.76 26.67
CA PRO A 41 10.53 15.58 26.36
C PRO A 41 10.57 14.55 27.51
N GLY A 42 10.55 15.03 28.73
CA GLY A 42 10.60 14.20 29.95
C GLY A 42 9.26 13.60 30.36
N LEU A 43 8.17 13.87 29.63
CA LEU A 43 6.85 13.29 29.90
C LEU A 43 6.94 11.77 29.93
N ARG A 44 6.37 11.16 30.97
CA ARG A 44 6.34 9.68 31.10
C ARG A 44 5.11 9.12 30.42
N VAL A 45 5.35 8.36 29.37
CA VAL A 45 4.31 7.72 28.53
C VAL A 45 4.36 6.19 28.65
N THR A 46 3.28 5.54 28.28
CA THR A 46 3.25 4.07 28.14
C THR A 46 4.00 3.68 26.87
N PRO A 47 4.89 2.66 26.91
CA PRO A 47 5.51 2.14 25.70
C PRO A 47 4.45 1.74 24.65
N GLY A 48 4.69 2.08 23.39
CA GLY A 48 3.74 1.85 22.30
C GLY A 48 2.60 2.87 22.22
N LEU A 49 2.66 3.99 22.99
CA LEU A 49 1.69 5.07 22.84
C LEU A 49 1.69 5.56 21.39
N PRO A 50 0.55 5.58 20.67
CA PRO A 50 0.47 6.11 19.32
C PRO A 50 0.89 7.58 19.29
N LEU A 51 2.02 7.88 18.65
CA LEU A 51 2.56 9.22 18.52
C LEU A 51 2.45 9.71 17.08
N HIS A 52 1.98 10.92 16.91
CA HIS A 52 1.87 11.59 15.63
C HIS A 52 2.73 12.85 15.61
N VAL A 53 3.52 13.05 14.55
CA VAL A 53 4.34 14.25 14.36
C VAL A 53 3.84 15.01 13.15
N LYS A 54 3.31 16.22 13.39
CA LYS A 54 2.79 17.08 12.32
C LYS A 54 3.90 17.38 11.30
N GLY A 55 3.59 17.10 10.03
CA GLY A 55 4.52 17.33 8.92
C GLY A 55 5.56 16.22 8.73
N ARG A 56 5.62 15.20 9.60
CA ARG A 56 6.43 13.99 9.40
C ARG A 56 5.58 12.86 8.85
N ILE A 57 6.05 12.25 7.80
CA ILE A 57 5.47 11.02 7.24
C ILE A 57 6.08 9.86 8.07
N PRO A 58 5.26 8.95 8.64
CA PRO A 58 5.76 7.84 9.46
C PRO A 58 6.49 6.75 8.64
N TYR A 59 6.53 6.90 7.32
CA TYR A 59 7.12 5.98 6.37
C TYR A 59 8.23 6.66 5.56
N VAL A 60 9.12 5.86 4.97
CA VAL A 60 10.21 6.36 4.09
C VAL A 60 9.69 7.08 2.84
N GLY A 61 8.40 6.98 2.55
CA GLY A 61 7.74 7.65 1.43
C GLY A 61 6.24 7.81 1.64
N ARG A 62 5.63 8.75 0.91
CA ARG A 62 4.18 9.04 0.97
C ARG A 62 3.30 7.83 0.64
N GLY A 63 3.84 6.88 -0.15
CA GLY A 63 3.15 5.64 -0.47
C GLY A 63 2.69 4.87 0.77
N GLY A 64 3.50 4.86 1.83
CA GLY A 64 3.14 4.18 3.09
C GLY A 64 1.80 4.64 3.68
N LEU A 65 1.47 5.93 3.60
CA LEU A 65 0.17 6.46 4.04
C LEU A 65 -0.99 5.95 3.17
N LYS A 66 -0.75 5.74 1.86
CA LYS A 66 -1.78 5.17 0.98
C LYS A 66 -2.10 3.75 1.40
N LEU A 67 -1.05 2.91 1.53
CA LEU A 67 -1.23 1.51 1.89
C LEU A 67 -1.81 1.35 3.30
N GLU A 68 -1.35 2.14 4.26
CA GLU A 68 -1.91 2.13 5.61
C GLU A 68 -3.43 2.29 5.60
N GLY A 69 -3.94 3.30 4.88
CA GLY A 69 -5.37 3.51 4.76
C GLY A 69 -6.12 2.38 4.06
N ALA A 70 -5.50 1.72 3.08
CA ALA A 70 -6.09 0.56 2.42
C ALA A 70 -6.13 -0.67 3.35
N LEU A 71 -5.03 -0.95 4.07
CA LEU A 71 -4.98 -2.04 5.05
C LEU A 71 -6.05 -1.88 6.13
N ASP A 72 -6.22 -0.65 6.64
CA ASP A 72 -7.24 -0.33 7.64
C ASP A 72 -8.65 -0.46 7.06
N ALA A 73 -8.91 0.09 5.87
CA ALA A 73 -10.23 0.05 5.24
C ALA A 73 -10.70 -1.37 4.90
N PHE A 74 -9.78 -2.22 4.48
CA PHE A 74 -10.06 -3.61 4.11
C PHE A 74 -9.84 -4.61 5.23
N CYS A 75 -9.44 -4.15 6.43
CA CYS A 75 -9.10 -5.00 7.57
C CYS A 75 -8.04 -6.07 7.22
N ILE A 76 -7.03 -5.69 6.43
CA ILE A 76 -5.92 -6.57 6.06
C ILE A 76 -4.86 -6.53 7.15
N ASP A 77 -4.54 -7.69 7.74
CA ASP A 77 -3.44 -7.85 8.67
C ASP A 77 -2.27 -8.57 8.00
N PRO A 78 -1.16 -7.89 7.70
CA PRO A 78 0.01 -8.51 7.09
C PRO A 78 0.91 -9.27 8.07
N THR A 79 0.55 -9.34 9.35
CA THR A 79 1.37 -9.98 10.39
C THR A 79 1.74 -11.41 10.03
N GLY A 80 3.04 -11.69 9.97
CA GLY A 80 3.59 -13.01 9.68
C GLY A 80 3.51 -13.43 8.20
N LEU A 81 2.98 -12.59 7.30
CA LEU A 81 2.85 -12.90 5.88
C LEU A 81 4.16 -12.66 5.11
N VAL A 82 4.33 -13.43 4.03
CA VAL A 82 5.29 -13.17 2.95
C VAL A 82 4.63 -12.24 1.95
N CYS A 83 5.09 -11.00 1.88
CA CYS A 83 4.48 -9.96 1.06
C CYS A 83 5.30 -9.68 -0.21
N LEU A 84 4.63 -9.18 -1.26
CA LEU A 84 5.24 -8.67 -2.49
C LEU A 84 4.82 -7.21 -2.68
N ASP A 85 5.80 -6.31 -2.83
CA ASP A 85 5.61 -4.89 -3.15
C ASP A 85 6.02 -4.63 -4.60
N VAL A 86 5.04 -4.42 -5.48
CA VAL A 86 5.23 -4.18 -6.92
C VAL A 86 5.23 -2.69 -7.22
N GLY A 87 6.36 -2.19 -7.73
CA GLY A 87 6.58 -0.76 -7.92
C GLY A 87 7.02 -0.09 -6.62
N CYS A 88 7.97 -0.70 -5.92
CA CYS A 88 8.35 -0.30 -4.56
C CYS A 88 8.95 1.11 -4.46
N SER A 89 9.50 1.67 -5.54
CA SER A 89 10.06 3.03 -5.60
C SER A 89 10.98 3.34 -4.40
N THR A 90 10.60 4.26 -3.50
CA THR A 90 11.35 4.58 -2.28
C THR A 90 11.17 3.56 -1.15
N GLY A 91 10.24 2.63 -1.27
CA GLY A 91 9.95 1.62 -0.25
C GLY A 91 8.80 1.98 0.71
N GLY A 92 7.95 2.94 0.32
CA GLY A 92 6.86 3.37 1.20
C GLY A 92 5.87 2.25 1.56
N PHE A 93 5.50 1.41 0.59
CA PHE A 93 4.64 0.24 0.83
C PHE A 93 5.39 -0.84 1.61
N THR A 94 6.63 -1.12 1.25
CA THR A 94 7.52 -2.05 1.98
C THR A 94 7.62 -1.67 3.46
N ASP A 95 7.90 -0.41 3.78
CA ASP A 95 8.02 0.10 5.15
C ASP A 95 6.70 -0.04 5.93
N CYS A 96 5.57 0.23 5.26
CA CYS A 96 4.24 0.04 5.84
C CYS A 96 3.99 -1.43 6.20
N LEU A 97 4.25 -2.36 5.28
CA LEU A 97 4.09 -3.80 5.51
C LEU A 97 4.95 -4.29 6.68
N LEU A 98 6.23 -3.89 6.72
CA LEU A 98 7.16 -4.27 7.80
C LEU A 98 6.72 -3.74 9.16
N LYS A 99 6.25 -2.49 9.23
CA LYS A 99 5.72 -1.86 10.46
C LYS A 99 4.42 -2.48 10.93
N ARG A 100 3.65 -3.04 10.00
CA ARG A 100 2.42 -3.80 10.27
C ARG A 100 2.69 -5.30 10.50
N GLY A 101 3.96 -5.72 10.63
CA GLY A 101 4.32 -7.06 11.10
C GLY A 101 4.52 -8.10 10.00
N ALA A 102 4.65 -7.72 8.74
CA ALA A 102 5.01 -8.66 7.67
C ALA A 102 6.30 -9.43 8.02
N ALA A 103 6.31 -10.75 7.79
CA ALA A 103 7.47 -11.58 8.06
C ALA A 103 8.62 -11.24 7.11
N THR A 104 8.32 -11.13 5.82
CA THR A 104 9.27 -10.73 4.78
C THR A 104 8.56 -9.96 3.69
N VAL A 105 9.29 -9.08 3.00
CA VAL A 105 8.78 -8.33 1.84
C VAL A 105 9.73 -8.49 0.67
N VAL A 106 9.23 -9.03 -0.43
CA VAL A 106 9.90 -9.00 -1.73
C VAL A 106 9.50 -7.71 -2.42
N SER A 107 10.46 -6.82 -2.65
CA SER A 107 10.23 -5.50 -3.25
C SER A 107 10.80 -5.48 -4.67
N VAL A 108 9.98 -5.15 -5.67
CA VAL A 108 10.39 -5.15 -7.08
C VAL A 108 10.10 -3.82 -7.75
N ASP A 109 11.08 -3.30 -8.50
CA ASP A 109 10.94 -2.10 -9.30
C ASP A 109 11.80 -2.16 -10.57
N VAL A 110 11.27 -1.62 -11.67
CA VAL A 110 12.01 -1.46 -12.94
C VAL A 110 13.06 -0.34 -12.86
N GLY A 111 12.90 0.59 -11.93
CA GLY A 111 13.84 1.66 -11.60
C GLY A 111 15.02 1.19 -10.76
N ARG A 112 15.84 2.14 -10.35
CA ARG A 112 16.99 1.88 -9.47
C ARG A 112 17.32 3.05 -8.57
N ALA A 113 18.04 2.77 -7.47
CA ALA A 113 18.69 3.75 -6.59
C ALA A 113 17.70 4.74 -5.92
N GLN A 114 16.42 4.41 -5.86
CA GLN A 114 15.39 5.21 -5.17
C GLN A 114 15.01 4.61 -3.81
N PHE A 115 15.19 3.30 -3.66
CA PHE A 115 14.80 2.56 -2.45
C PHE A 115 15.61 3.01 -1.24
N ASP A 116 14.94 3.22 -0.12
CA ASP A 116 15.55 3.75 1.10
C ASP A 116 16.65 2.85 1.64
N TRP A 117 17.73 3.47 2.11
CA TRP A 117 18.92 2.74 2.56
C TRP A 117 18.64 1.89 3.81
N SER A 118 17.79 2.35 4.72
CA SER A 118 17.45 1.59 5.92
C SER A 118 16.72 0.30 5.61
N LEU A 119 15.83 0.34 4.60
CA LEU A 119 15.11 -0.84 4.14
C LEU A 119 15.99 -1.83 3.37
N ARG A 120 17.03 -1.32 2.66
CA ARG A 120 18.01 -2.20 1.99
C ARG A 120 18.81 -3.05 2.97
N GLN A 121 18.93 -2.61 4.22
CA GLN A 121 19.67 -3.28 5.28
C GLN A 121 18.79 -4.12 6.20
N ASP A 122 17.48 -4.12 6.01
CA ASP A 122 16.56 -4.94 6.79
C ASP A 122 16.54 -6.37 6.23
N ASP A 123 16.96 -7.35 7.05
CA ASP A 123 17.05 -8.77 6.67
C ASP A 123 15.70 -9.37 6.22
N ARG A 124 14.60 -8.69 6.50
CA ARG A 124 13.25 -9.09 6.06
C ARG A 124 12.94 -8.65 4.63
N VAL A 125 13.78 -7.82 4.00
CA VAL A 125 13.56 -7.26 2.67
C VAL A 125 14.44 -7.96 1.63
N THR A 126 13.82 -8.42 0.56
CA THR A 126 14.52 -8.84 -0.65
C THR A 126 14.20 -7.87 -1.77
N LEU A 127 15.19 -7.09 -2.20
CA LEU A 127 15.01 -6.05 -3.20
C LEU A 127 15.48 -6.49 -4.59
N HIS A 128 14.61 -6.37 -5.57
CA HIS A 128 14.88 -6.57 -7.00
C HIS A 128 14.71 -5.24 -7.76
N GLU A 129 15.81 -4.50 -7.93
CA GLU A 129 15.83 -3.31 -8.80
C GLU A 129 16.09 -3.69 -10.25
N ARG A 130 15.67 -2.84 -11.20
CA ARG A 130 15.76 -3.07 -12.65
C ARG A 130 15.12 -4.40 -13.09
N THR A 131 14.12 -4.81 -12.35
CA THR A 131 13.45 -6.09 -12.55
C THR A 131 11.97 -5.83 -12.83
N ASN A 132 11.48 -6.42 -13.91
CA ASN A 132 10.04 -6.42 -14.14
C ASN A 132 9.39 -7.53 -13.29
N VAL A 133 8.23 -7.27 -12.73
CA VAL A 133 7.48 -8.27 -11.93
C VAL A 133 7.23 -9.57 -12.71
N THR A 134 7.16 -9.50 -14.04
CA THR A 134 7.02 -10.68 -14.92
C THR A 134 8.16 -11.70 -14.82
N GLN A 135 9.30 -11.29 -14.28
CA GLN A 135 10.47 -12.17 -14.08
C GLN A 135 10.44 -12.91 -12.74
N LEU A 136 9.65 -12.43 -11.76
CA LEU A 136 9.66 -12.98 -10.40
C LEU A 136 9.28 -14.47 -10.31
N PRO A 137 8.31 -15.00 -11.08
CA PRO A 137 8.00 -16.43 -11.05
C PRO A 137 9.23 -17.31 -11.36
N GLU A 138 10.05 -16.90 -12.34
CA GLU A 138 11.29 -17.61 -12.72
C GLU A 138 12.42 -17.43 -11.71
N LEU A 139 12.39 -16.37 -10.91
CA LEU A 139 13.33 -16.12 -9.82
C LEU A 139 12.98 -16.88 -8.52
N GLY A 140 11.99 -17.79 -8.57
CA GLY A 140 11.64 -18.69 -7.47
C GLY A 140 10.48 -18.20 -6.60
N TYR A 141 9.76 -17.14 -7.01
CA TYR A 141 8.62 -16.62 -6.24
C TYR A 141 7.26 -17.18 -6.70
N ALA A 142 7.23 -18.13 -7.65
CA ALA A 142 6.00 -18.76 -8.07
C ALA A 142 5.28 -19.45 -6.90
N GLY A 143 4.04 -19.03 -6.62
CA GLY A 143 3.22 -19.57 -5.55
C GLY A 143 3.77 -19.33 -4.12
N ALA A 144 4.63 -18.33 -3.92
CA ALA A 144 5.31 -18.09 -2.65
C ALA A 144 4.69 -16.95 -1.80
N ILE A 145 3.87 -16.08 -2.40
CA ILE A 145 3.40 -14.83 -1.82
C ILE A 145 2.01 -14.99 -1.19
N ASP A 146 1.84 -14.51 0.04
CA ASP A 146 0.56 -14.46 0.75
C ASP A 146 -0.24 -13.21 0.38
N LEU A 147 0.42 -12.04 0.34
CA LEU A 147 -0.19 -10.75 0.03
C LEU A 147 0.69 -9.99 -0.97
N ALA A 148 0.16 -9.68 -2.13
CA ALA A 148 0.78 -8.73 -3.05
C ALA A 148 0.13 -7.35 -2.89
N VAL A 149 0.97 -6.31 -2.88
CA VAL A 149 0.55 -4.90 -2.97
C VAL A 149 1.18 -4.25 -4.19
N CYS A 150 0.51 -3.25 -4.78
CA CYS A 150 0.99 -2.66 -6.03
C CYS A 150 0.73 -1.15 -6.10
N ASP A 151 1.80 -0.40 -6.43
CA ASP A 151 1.77 1.04 -6.73
C ASP A 151 2.58 1.34 -7.99
N VAL A 152 2.23 0.74 -9.13
CA VAL A 152 2.92 0.98 -10.40
C VAL A 152 2.47 2.28 -11.06
N SER A 153 3.35 2.85 -11.87
CA SER A 153 3.08 4.04 -12.67
C SER A 153 3.47 3.81 -14.12
N PHE A 154 2.80 4.50 -15.04
CA PHE A 154 3.04 4.44 -16.47
C PHE A 154 2.75 3.07 -17.12
N THR A 155 2.00 2.22 -16.46
CA THR A 155 1.54 0.92 -16.95
C THR A 155 0.17 0.61 -16.36
N SER A 156 -0.61 -0.20 -17.07
CA SER A 156 -1.89 -0.73 -16.58
C SER A 156 -1.67 -1.97 -15.72
N ILE A 157 -2.56 -2.19 -14.76
CA ILE A 157 -2.65 -3.41 -13.97
C ILE A 157 -2.78 -4.64 -14.88
N ALA A 158 -3.46 -4.50 -16.01
CA ALA A 158 -3.63 -5.59 -16.99
C ALA A 158 -2.31 -6.17 -17.48
N ASN A 159 -1.23 -5.38 -17.51
CA ASN A 159 0.08 -5.81 -17.98
C ASN A 159 0.88 -6.62 -16.96
N ILE A 160 0.49 -6.57 -15.68
CA ILE A 160 1.26 -7.16 -14.58
C ILE A 160 0.48 -8.23 -13.80
N ILE A 161 -0.84 -8.23 -13.90
CA ILE A 161 -1.71 -9.06 -13.06
C ILE A 161 -1.40 -10.55 -13.18
N ASP A 162 -1.12 -11.05 -14.38
CA ASP A 162 -0.79 -12.48 -14.59
C ASP A 162 0.50 -12.88 -13.87
N ALA A 163 1.50 -12.01 -13.85
CA ALA A 163 2.74 -12.25 -13.14
C ALA A 163 2.56 -12.20 -11.61
N VAL A 164 1.76 -11.25 -11.13
CA VAL A 164 1.40 -11.18 -9.71
C VAL A 164 0.67 -12.45 -9.28
N LEU A 165 -0.32 -12.89 -10.07
CA LEU A 165 -1.07 -14.12 -9.80
C LEU A 165 -0.17 -15.36 -9.80
N ALA A 166 0.82 -15.43 -10.68
CA ALA A 166 1.79 -16.53 -10.71
C ALA A 166 2.62 -16.57 -9.42
N CYS A 167 2.88 -15.43 -8.79
CA CYS A 167 3.59 -15.35 -7.50
C CYS A 167 2.71 -15.68 -6.30
N LEU A 168 1.40 -15.44 -6.37
CA LEU A 168 0.48 -15.67 -5.25
C LEU A 168 0.29 -17.14 -4.94
N LYS A 169 0.25 -17.48 -3.66
CA LYS A 169 -0.27 -18.76 -3.16
C LYS A 169 -1.73 -18.98 -3.60
N PRO A 170 -2.25 -20.20 -3.57
CA PRO A 170 -3.68 -20.47 -3.85
C PRO A 170 -4.64 -19.66 -2.95
N SER A 171 -4.27 -19.41 -1.70
CA SER A 171 -5.00 -18.55 -0.75
C SER A 171 -4.52 -17.11 -0.73
N GLY A 172 -3.65 -16.72 -1.65
CA GLY A 172 -3.05 -15.39 -1.66
C GLY A 172 -4.03 -14.29 -2.05
N SER A 173 -3.68 -13.07 -1.70
CA SER A 173 -4.51 -11.89 -1.96
C SER A 173 -3.71 -10.78 -2.66
N PHE A 174 -4.44 -9.91 -3.34
CA PHE A 174 -3.88 -8.79 -4.09
C PHE A 174 -4.61 -7.49 -3.75
N CYS A 175 -3.85 -6.49 -3.29
CA CYS A 175 -4.31 -5.14 -3.01
C CYS A 175 -3.55 -4.17 -3.92
N THR A 176 -4.22 -3.53 -4.87
CA THR A 176 -3.58 -2.66 -5.86
C THR A 176 -4.16 -1.28 -5.89
N LEU A 177 -3.32 -0.28 -6.13
CA LEU A 177 -3.79 1.03 -6.57
C LEU A 177 -4.30 0.96 -8.00
N VAL A 178 -5.51 1.45 -8.21
CA VAL A 178 -6.11 1.74 -9.52
C VAL A 178 -5.95 3.23 -9.77
N LYS A 179 -5.19 3.57 -10.79
CA LYS A 179 -4.85 4.95 -11.13
C LYS A 179 -5.53 5.34 -12.45
N PRO A 180 -6.62 6.11 -12.44
CA PRO A 180 -7.35 6.45 -13.64
C PRO A 180 -6.46 7.01 -14.76
N GLN A 181 -5.44 7.79 -14.41
CA GLN A 181 -4.51 8.37 -15.37
C GLN A 181 -3.63 7.36 -16.12
N PHE A 182 -3.54 6.10 -15.66
CA PHE A 182 -2.76 5.04 -16.32
C PHE A 182 -3.63 3.88 -16.82
N GLU A 183 -4.88 3.85 -16.41
CA GLU A 183 -5.84 2.81 -16.79
C GLU A 183 -6.83 3.29 -17.86
N ALA A 184 -7.22 4.58 -17.83
CA ALA A 184 -8.16 5.14 -18.80
C ALA A 184 -7.53 5.25 -20.20
N PRO A 185 -8.34 5.19 -21.27
CA PRO A 185 -7.89 5.54 -22.62
C PRO A 185 -7.24 6.92 -22.66
N ALA A 186 -6.11 7.04 -23.35
CA ALA A 186 -5.32 8.27 -23.38
C ALA A 186 -6.13 9.52 -23.81
N ALA A 187 -7.15 9.36 -24.67
CA ALA A 187 -8.03 10.43 -25.10
C ALA A 187 -8.94 11.00 -23.98
N LEU A 188 -9.11 10.25 -22.89
CA LEU A 188 -9.91 10.65 -21.71
C LEU A 188 -9.06 11.19 -20.57
N VAL A 189 -7.73 11.17 -20.72
CA VAL A 189 -6.80 11.74 -19.76
C VAL A 189 -6.58 13.21 -20.11
N GLY A 190 -6.92 14.09 -19.19
CA GLY A 190 -6.82 15.54 -19.38
C GLY A 190 -5.38 16.06 -19.44
N GLU A 191 -5.25 17.35 -19.69
CA GLU A 191 -3.98 18.04 -19.74
C GLU A 191 -3.17 17.82 -18.45
N GLY A 192 -1.87 17.61 -18.59
CA GLY A 192 -0.99 17.33 -17.44
C GLY A 192 -1.12 15.92 -16.87
N GLY A 193 -1.92 15.03 -17.48
CA GLY A 193 -2.11 13.66 -17.00
C GLY A 193 -3.07 13.59 -15.79
N ILE A 194 -4.09 14.46 -15.76
CA ILE A 194 -5.08 14.48 -14.68
C ILE A 194 -6.42 14.03 -15.20
N VAL A 195 -7.07 13.09 -14.50
CA VAL A 195 -8.44 12.65 -14.77
C VAL A 195 -9.37 13.34 -13.78
N THR A 196 -10.16 14.29 -14.24
CA THR A 196 -11.13 15.03 -13.42
C THR A 196 -12.56 14.53 -13.59
N ASP A 197 -12.85 13.91 -14.73
CA ASP A 197 -14.19 13.39 -15.03
C ASP A 197 -14.51 12.19 -14.12
N LEU A 198 -15.60 12.30 -13.36
CA LEU A 198 -16.05 11.27 -12.42
C LEU A 198 -16.50 10.00 -13.14
N ALA A 199 -17.10 10.12 -14.33
CA ALA A 199 -17.51 8.94 -15.09
C ALA A 199 -16.29 8.14 -15.55
N VAL A 200 -15.23 8.82 -16.01
CA VAL A 200 -13.97 8.16 -16.41
C VAL A 200 -13.31 7.47 -15.22
N ARG A 201 -13.30 8.11 -14.04
CA ARG A 201 -12.76 7.49 -12.82
C ARG A 201 -13.53 6.23 -12.44
N ARG A 202 -14.86 6.33 -12.42
CA ARG A 202 -15.76 5.19 -12.13
C ARG A 202 -15.54 4.06 -13.13
N ASP A 203 -15.61 4.35 -14.41
CA ASP A 203 -15.50 3.34 -15.48
C ASP A 203 -14.14 2.64 -15.44
N THR A 204 -13.09 3.35 -15.08
CA THR A 204 -11.74 2.80 -14.86
C THR A 204 -11.72 1.82 -13.68
N LEU A 205 -12.37 2.18 -12.56
CA LEU A 205 -12.43 1.31 -11.39
C LEU A 205 -13.28 0.07 -11.66
N VAL A 206 -14.40 0.22 -12.36
CA VAL A 206 -15.25 -0.90 -12.79
C VAL A 206 -14.47 -1.86 -13.69
N ALA A 207 -13.74 -1.35 -14.67
CA ALA A 207 -12.90 -2.17 -15.54
C ALA A 207 -11.83 -2.95 -14.76
N ALA A 208 -11.25 -2.37 -13.71
CA ALA A 208 -10.30 -3.06 -12.85
C ALA A 208 -10.97 -4.18 -12.02
N ILE A 209 -12.19 -3.97 -11.52
CA ILE A 209 -12.98 -4.99 -10.81
C ILE A 209 -13.29 -6.16 -11.74
N GLU A 210 -13.75 -5.88 -12.96
CA GLU A 210 -14.03 -6.89 -13.99
C GLU A 210 -12.76 -7.67 -14.39
N LEU A 211 -11.63 -6.96 -14.51
CA LEU A 211 -10.33 -7.58 -14.77
C LEU A 211 -9.94 -8.57 -13.67
N PHE A 212 -10.13 -8.21 -12.39
CA PHE A 212 -9.87 -9.13 -11.27
C PHE A 212 -10.69 -10.42 -11.42
N ALA A 213 -11.99 -10.29 -11.63
CA ALA A 213 -12.88 -11.42 -11.82
C ALA A 213 -12.46 -12.29 -13.02
N ALA A 214 -12.17 -11.67 -14.17
CA ALA A 214 -11.74 -12.37 -15.38
C ALA A 214 -10.40 -13.12 -15.23
N LYS A 215 -9.55 -12.66 -14.31
CA LYS A 215 -8.23 -13.26 -14.03
C LYS A 215 -8.23 -14.25 -12.86
N GLY A 216 -9.39 -14.57 -12.28
CA GLY A 216 -9.51 -15.55 -11.20
C GLY A 216 -9.17 -14.98 -9.82
N LEU A 217 -9.33 -13.65 -9.64
CA LEU A 217 -9.41 -13.01 -8.35
C LEU A 217 -10.87 -12.74 -8.00
N PHE A 218 -11.28 -13.07 -6.79
CA PHE A 218 -12.56 -12.64 -6.24
C PHE A 218 -12.39 -11.23 -5.68
N PRO A 219 -12.99 -10.20 -6.30
CA PRO A 219 -12.89 -8.83 -5.79
C PRO A 219 -13.68 -8.73 -4.50
N LEU A 220 -13.05 -8.25 -3.43
CA LEU A 220 -13.66 -8.16 -2.10
C LEU A 220 -14.15 -6.77 -1.78
N ASP A 221 -13.33 -5.74 -2.04
CA ASP A 221 -13.70 -4.37 -1.73
C ASP A 221 -12.88 -3.33 -2.52
N VAL A 222 -13.41 -2.09 -2.53
CA VAL A 222 -12.77 -0.91 -3.12
C VAL A 222 -12.86 0.28 -2.17
N CYS A 223 -11.82 1.13 -2.16
CA CYS A 223 -11.85 2.40 -1.43
C CYS A 223 -11.05 3.50 -2.15
N VAL A 224 -11.30 4.75 -1.79
CA VAL A 224 -10.48 5.88 -2.24
C VAL A 224 -9.17 5.89 -1.46
N SER A 225 -8.06 6.15 -2.14
CA SER A 225 -6.77 6.37 -1.47
C SER A 225 -6.86 7.56 -0.51
N PRO A 226 -6.32 7.44 0.73
CA PRO A 226 -6.43 8.51 1.74
C PRO A 226 -5.67 9.78 1.35
N ILE A 227 -4.77 9.69 0.39
CA ILE A 227 -4.03 10.83 -0.15
C ILE A 227 -4.05 10.81 -1.67
N HIS A 228 -4.10 11.99 -2.26
CA HIS A 228 -4.03 12.15 -3.71
C HIS A 228 -2.67 11.70 -4.27
N GLY A 229 -2.71 11.14 -5.47
CA GLY A 229 -1.55 10.82 -6.27
C GLY A 229 -0.82 12.06 -6.78
N ALA A 230 0.14 11.85 -7.68
CA ALA A 230 0.87 12.92 -8.32
C ALA A 230 -0.10 13.90 -9.03
N LYS A 231 0.21 15.19 -8.96
CA LYS A 231 -0.58 16.29 -9.55
C LYS A 231 -2.03 16.36 -9.05
N GLY A 232 -2.38 15.69 -7.95
CA GLY A 232 -3.72 15.75 -7.35
C GLY A 232 -4.72 14.73 -7.90
N ASN A 233 -4.28 13.75 -8.67
CA ASN A 233 -5.15 12.67 -9.13
C ASN A 233 -5.79 11.93 -7.95
N VAL A 234 -7.07 11.64 -8.06
CA VAL A 234 -7.77 10.69 -7.18
C VAL A 234 -7.40 9.28 -7.64
N GLU A 235 -6.97 8.47 -6.69
CA GLU A 235 -6.59 7.08 -6.90
C GLU A 235 -7.43 6.18 -5.99
N PHE A 236 -7.63 4.94 -6.39
CA PHE A 236 -8.46 3.99 -5.65
C PHE A 236 -7.64 2.77 -5.30
N PHE A 237 -8.04 2.07 -4.24
CA PHE A 237 -7.56 0.72 -3.98
C PHE A 237 -8.65 -0.29 -4.35
N LEU A 238 -8.20 -1.39 -4.91
CA LEU A 238 -8.98 -2.60 -5.17
C LEU A 238 -8.29 -3.76 -4.47
N TYR A 239 -9.08 -4.52 -3.70
CA TYR A 239 -8.62 -5.69 -2.96
C TYR A 239 -9.40 -6.93 -3.40
N GLY A 240 -8.69 -8.04 -3.58
CA GLY A 240 -9.28 -9.33 -3.90
C GLY A 240 -8.40 -10.49 -3.49
N THR A 241 -9.01 -11.66 -3.40
CA THR A 241 -8.32 -12.93 -3.07
C THR A 241 -8.30 -13.85 -4.26
N ARG A 242 -7.32 -14.72 -4.32
CA ARG A 242 -7.30 -15.78 -5.33
C ARG A 242 -8.55 -16.64 -5.21
N PHE A 243 -9.14 -16.93 -6.33
CA PHE A 243 -10.36 -17.72 -6.44
C PHE A 243 -10.03 -19.04 -7.11
N VAL A 244 -10.42 -20.14 -6.45
CA VAL A 244 -10.34 -21.47 -7.05
C VAL A 244 -11.71 -21.78 -7.65
N PRO A 245 -11.83 -22.00 -8.97
CA PRO A 245 -13.09 -22.36 -9.59
C PRO A 245 -13.69 -23.60 -8.91
N GLY A 246 -14.95 -23.48 -8.47
CA GLY A 246 -15.68 -24.54 -7.76
C GLY A 246 -15.79 -24.33 -6.24
N GLU A 247 -15.04 -23.40 -5.63
CA GLU A 247 -15.21 -23.02 -4.22
C GLU A 247 -16.31 -21.96 -4.00
N ARG A 248 -16.59 -21.18 -5.05
CA ARG A 248 -17.69 -20.20 -5.08
C ARG A 248 -18.45 -20.32 -6.39
N ALA A 249 -19.74 -20.14 -6.34
CA ALA A 249 -20.58 -20.14 -7.53
C ALA A 249 -20.30 -18.93 -8.42
N ASP A 250 -20.34 -19.10 -9.74
CA ASP A 250 -20.18 -18.00 -10.71
C ASP A 250 -21.19 -16.87 -10.43
N ASP A 251 -22.40 -17.21 -9.96
CA ASP A 251 -23.43 -16.25 -9.56
C ASP A 251 -22.99 -15.37 -8.38
N GLU A 252 -22.24 -15.92 -7.41
CA GLU A 252 -21.70 -15.14 -6.29
C GLU A 252 -20.66 -14.13 -6.77
N LEU A 253 -19.77 -14.54 -7.70
CA LEU A 253 -18.79 -13.66 -8.30
C LEU A 253 -19.46 -12.52 -9.08
N GLN A 254 -20.45 -12.84 -9.91
CA GLN A 254 -21.19 -11.82 -10.68
C GLN A 254 -21.95 -10.84 -9.77
N SER A 255 -22.57 -11.35 -8.71
CA SER A 255 -23.24 -10.53 -7.72
C SER A 255 -22.27 -9.57 -7.02
N GLN A 256 -21.08 -10.05 -6.64
CA GLN A 256 -20.04 -9.25 -6.01
C GLN A 256 -19.48 -8.18 -6.97
N VAL A 257 -19.21 -8.53 -8.21
CA VAL A 257 -18.77 -7.57 -9.24
C VAL A 257 -19.81 -6.46 -9.41
N SER A 258 -21.11 -6.80 -9.48
CA SER A 258 -22.19 -5.82 -9.60
C SER A 258 -22.24 -4.90 -8.38
N ALA A 259 -22.19 -5.45 -7.17
CA ALA A 259 -22.22 -4.66 -5.93
C ALA A 259 -21.04 -3.69 -5.82
N LEU A 260 -19.82 -4.13 -6.18
CA LEU A 260 -18.64 -3.27 -6.18
C LEU A 260 -18.69 -2.21 -7.29
N SER A 261 -19.28 -2.52 -8.45
CA SER A 261 -19.47 -1.55 -9.52
C SER A 261 -20.45 -0.45 -9.11
N GLU A 262 -21.51 -0.79 -8.37
CA GLU A 262 -22.43 0.18 -7.76
C GLU A 262 -21.71 1.03 -6.70
N LYS A 263 -20.91 0.40 -5.82
CA LYS A 263 -20.08 1.12 -4.83
C LYS A 263 -19.11 2.08 -5.51
N ALA A 264 -18.46 1.67 -6.60
CA ALA A 264 -17.54 2.52 -7.38
C ALA A 264 -18.23 3.78 -7.94
N ALA A 265 -19.52 3.74 -8.21
CA ALA A 265 -20.28 4.91 -8.65
C ALA A 265 -20.49 5.95 -7.55
N THR A 266 -20.25 5.63 -6.29
CA THR A 266 -20.42 6.52 -5.12
C THR A 266 -19.09 7.05 -4.57
N LEU A 267 -17.95 6.56 -5.05
CA LEU A 267 -16.61 6.98 -4.67
C LEU A 267 -16.09 8.10 -5.57
#